data_f164e663addd32502ad9af36a37a6537
#
_entry.id   f164e663addd32502ad9af36a37a6537
#
_cell.length_a   1.000
_cell.length_b   1.000
_cell.length_c   1.000
_cell.angle_alpha   90.00
_cell.angle_beta   90.00
_cell.angle_gamma   90.00
#
_symmetry.space_group_name_H-M   'P 1'
#
loop_
_entity.id
_entity.type
_entity.pdbx_description
1 polymer ?
#
loop_
_entity_poly.entity_id
_entity_poly.type
_entity_poly.pdbx_seq_one_letter_code
_entity_poly.pdbx_strand_id
1 'polypeptide(L)'
;MQFYSGGVDNVHDDGRSNSSSSSLKSLGIPMHPVSNMEVAETTKNAENAHRYLQIAFAEDLYCKTNNINFTELRDAPNTRWNVNILEPREGIGGHCLPKDTKMFLQSSSNGRRSKILTAAIGTDGDYRTFRTKLDKGTSSPFIEDDNTTSILKRSN
;
A
#
# COMPACT_ATOMS: atom_id res chain seq x y z
N MET A 1 8.85 -13.53 0.01
CA MET A 1 9.55 -12.24 -0.21
C MET A 1 10.39 -12.39 -1.46
N GLN A 2 10.19 -11.57 -2.47
CA GLN A 2 10.92 -11.62 -3.73
C GLN A 2 12.02 -10.57 -3.70
N PHE A 3 13.23 -10.93 -4.10
CA PHE A 3 14.35 -10.01 -4.17
C PHE A 3 14.61 -9.59 -5.62
N TYR A 4 14.91 -8.32 -5.83
CA TYR A 4 15.25 -7.76 -7.13
C TYR A 4 16.73 -7.52 -7.20
N SER A 5 17.37 -7.96 -8.29
CA SER A 5 18.80 -7.70 -8.55
C SER A 5 18.92 -6.88 -9.83
N GLY A 6 19.52 -5.70 -9.74
CA GLY A 6 19.90 -4.92 -10.92
C GLY A 6 21.07 -5.59 -11.61
N GLY A 7 20.87 -6.13 -12.81
CA GLY A 7 21.90 -6.65 -13.69
C GLY A 7 22.39 -5.54 -14.61
N VAL A 8 23.67 -5.22 -14.58
CA VAL A 8 24.33 -4.47 -15.64
C VAL A 8 24.90 -5.49 -16.61
N ASP A 9 24.12 -5.83 -17.65
CA ASP A 9 24.68 -6.48 -18.82
C ASP A 9 25.34 -5.42 -19.70
N ASN A 10 26.52 -4.93 -19.28
CA ASN A 10 27.47 -4.31 -20.20
C ASN A 10 28.88 -4.41 -19.60
N VAL A 11 29.57 -5.44 -20.06
CA VAL A 11 30.98 -5.46 -20.51
C VAL A 11 31.97 -4.63 -19.68
N HIS A 12 32.51 -5.22 -18.68
CA HIS A 12 33.93 -5.54 -18.50
C HIS A 12 34.03 -6.54 -17.37
N ASP A 13 34.56 -7.71 -17.73
CA ASP A 13 34.80 -8.82 -16.83
C ASP A 13 35.91 -8.45 -15.84
N ASP A 14 35.50 -7.94 -14.72
CA ASP A 14 36.28 -8.00 -13.48
C ASP A 14 35.39 -8.65 -12.42
N GLY A 15 35.54 -9.94 -12.39
CA GLY A 15 34.99 -11.01 -11.57
C GLY A 15 34.47 -10.74 -10.13
N ARG A 16 33.90 -9.59 -9.83
CA ARG A 16 33.46 -9.20 -8.48
C ARG A 16 31.95 -8.99 -8.27
N SER A 17 31.14 -8.89 -9.31
CA SER A 17 29.71 -8.59 -9.16
C SER A 17 28.78 -9.81 -9.14
N ASN A 18 29.27 -11.01 -9.44
CA ASN A 18 28.44 -12.21 -9.57
C ASN A 18 28.32 -13.08 -8.30
N SER A 19 29.06 -12.78 -7.24
CA SER A 19 29.11 -13.69 -6.07
C SER A 19 27.86 -13.61 -5.18
N SER A 20 27.26 -12.43 -5.05
CA SER A 20 26.12 -12.26 -4.13
C SER A 20 24.83 -12.85 -4.69
N SER A 21 24.56 -12.66 -5.98
CA SER A 21 23.32 -13.19 -6.61
C SER A 21 23.38 -14.71 -6.78
N SER A 22 24.55 -15.28 -7.05
CA SER A 22 24.74 -16.73 -7.12
C SER A 22 24.58 -17.41 -5.75
N SER A 23 25.09 -16.78 -4.68
CA SER A 23 24.93 -17.28 -3.31
C SER A 23 23.47 -17.28 -2.85
N LEU A 24 22.70 -16.23 -3.17
CA LEU A 24 21.27 -16.15 -2.84
C LEU A 24 20.43 -17.18 -3.62
N LYS A 25 20.77 -17.41 -4.90
CA LYS A 25 20.13 -18.47 -5.70
C LYS A 25 20.39 -19.86 -5.12
N SER A 26 21.60 -20.11 -4.61
CA SER A 26 21.95 -21.40 -3.99
C SER A 26 21.15 -21.68 -2.70
N LEU A 27 20.67 -20.63 -2.03
CA LEU A 27 19.79 -20.72 -0.87
C LEU A 27 18.29 -20.87 -1.23
N GLY A 28 17.95 -21.03 -2.50
CA GLY A 28 16.57 -21.16 -2.96
C GLY A 28 15.75 -19.86 -2.87
N ILE A 29 16.41 -18.71 -2.72
CA ILE A 29 15.76 -17.41 -2.65
C ILE A 29 15.39 -16.97 -4.08
N PRO A 30 14.10 -16.72 -4.38
CA PRO A 30 13.69 -16.29 -5.71
C PRO A 30 14.24 -14.88 -5.99
N MET A 31 15.02 -14.78 -7.08
CA MET A 31 15.60 -13.54 -7.56
C MET A 31 14.95 -13.16 -8.88
N HIS A 32 14.49 -11.92 -8.99
CA HIS A 32 13.98 -11.37 -10.24
C HIS A 32 15.00 -10.35 -10.79
N PRO A 33 15.65 -10.63 -11.93
CA PRO A 33 16.62 -9.71 -12.52
C PRO A 33 15.89 -8.48 -13.07
N VAL A 34 16.47 -7.31 -12.85
CA VAL A 34 16.03 -6.04 -13.41
C VAL A 34 17.22 -5.33 -14.07
N SER A 35 16.94 -4.36 -14.92
CA SER A 35 17.94 -3.75 -15.80
C SER A 35 19.07 -3.01 -15.09
N ASN A 36 18.81 -2.43 -13.91
CA ASN A 36 19.81 -1.69 -13.14
C ASN A 36 19.42 -1.56 -11.66
N MET A 37 20.31 -1.00 -10.86
CA MET A 37 20.13 -0.82 -9.42
C MET A 37 18.99 0.14 -9.10
N GLU A 38 18.84 1.22 -9.88
CA GLU A 38 17.77 2.21 -9.67
C GLU A 38 16.37 1.59 -9.84
N VAL A 39 16.21 0.72 -10.84
CA VAL A 39 14.96 -0.06 -11.01
C VAL A 39 14.73 -0.98 -9.83
N ALA A 40 15.78 -1.66 -9.31
CA ALA A 40 15.65 -2.55 -8.18
C ALA A 40 15.17 -1.80 -6.91
N GLU A 41 15.78 -0.65 -6.61
CA GLU A 41 15.41 0.18 -5.46
C GLU A 41 13.99 0.77 -5.62
N THR A 42 13.69 1.30 -6.80
CA THR A 42 12.35 1.86 -7.08
C THR A 42 11.28 0.78 -7.00
N THR A 43 11.55 -0.43 -7.49
CA THR A 43 10.62 -1.56 -7.39
C THR A 43 10.30 -1.89 -5.95
N LYS A 44 11.29 -1.88 -5.06
CA LYS A 44 11.07 -2.13 -3.63
C LYS A 44 10.18 -1.07 -2.98
N ASN A 45 10.42 0.19 -3.31
CA ASN A 45 9.60 1.30 -2.82
C ASN A 45 8.16 1.23 -3.38
N ALA A 46 8.00 0.88 -4.66
CA ALA A 46 6.71 0.70 -5.30
C ALA A 46 5.91 -0.47 -4.68
N GLU A 47 6.58 -1.59 -4.37
CA GLU A 47 5.98 -2.73 -3.66
C GLU A 47 5.40 -2.30 -2.32
N ASN A 48 6.17 -1.55 -1.53
CA ASN A 48 5.73 -1.07 -0.23
C ASN A 48 4.61 -0.02 -0.36
N ALA A 49 4.69 0.88 -1.33
CA ALA A 49 3.62 1.84 -1.61
C ALA A 49 2.32 1.14 -2.04
N HIS A 50 2.41 0.12 -2.89
CA HIS A 50 1.25 -0.70 -3.27
C HIS A 50 0.64 -1.41 -2.05
N ARG A 51 1.47 -1.98 -1.19
CA ARG A 51 1.01 -2.62 0.05
C ARG A 51 0.31 -1.63 0.98
N TYR A 52 0.83 -0.41 1.06
CA TYR A 52 0.21 0.68 1.82
C TYR A 52 -1.20 0.99 1.31
N LEU A 53 -1.37 1.13 -0.01
CA LEU A 53 -2.66 1.35 -0.65
C LEU A 53 -3.68 0.24 -0.35
N GLN A 54 -3.23 -1.02 -0.40
CA GLN A 54 -4.10 -2.15 -0.10
C GLN A 54 -4.62 -2.12 1.34
N ILE A 55 -3.77 -1.76 2.30
CA ILE A 55 -4.17 -1.67 3.70
C ILE A 55 -5.12 -0.46 3.89
N ALA A 56 -4.75 0.71 3.37
CA ALA A 56 -5.60 1.91 3.48
C ALA A 56 -6.98 1.71 2.85
N PHE A 57 -7.08 0.97 1.74
CA PHE A 57 -8.37 0.60 1.16
C PHE A 57 -9.21 -0.26 2.11
N ALA A 58 -8.61 -1.23 2.78
CA ALA A 58 -9.31 -2.06 3.75
C ALA A 58 -9.76 -1.25 4.98
N GLU A 59 -8.96 -0.28 5.41
CA GLU A 59 -9.28 0.65 6.50
C GLU A 59 -10.46 1.56 6.13
N ASP A 60 -10.44 2.15 4.93
CA ASP A 60 -11.54 2.98 4.43
C ASP A 60 -12.84 2.18 4.34
N LEU A 61 -12.76 0.97 3.82
CA LEU A 61 -13.89 0.06 3.74
C LEU A 61 -14.45 -0.27 5.13
N TYR A 62 -13.58 -0.56 6.08
CA TYR A 62 -13.96 -0.85 7.47
C TYR A 62 -14.69 0.33 8.13
N CYS A 63 -14.18 1.55 7.96
CA CYS A 63 -14.80 2.75 8.52
C CYS A 63 -16.19 3.04 7.93
N LYS A 64 -16.42 2.72 6.66
CA LYS A 64 -17.68 3.01 5.96
C LYS A 64 -18.79 1.97 6.18
N THR A 65 -18.47 0.82 6.74
CA THR A 65 -19.42 -0.28 6.89
C THR A 65 -20.10 -0.29 8.26
N ASN A 66 -20.93 0.69 8.54
CA ASN A 66 -21.62 0.89 9.83
C ASN A 66 -22.59 -0.23 10.06
N ASN A 67 -23.04 -1.09 9.82
CA ASN A 67 -24.03 -2.14 10.12
C ASN A 67 -23.84 -3.40 9.24
N ILE A 68 -22.71 -3.47 8.55
CA ILE A 68 -22.36 -4.63 7.72
C ILE A 68 -21.25 -5.40 8.40
N ASN A 69 -21.35 -6.71 8.42
CA ASN A 69 -20.26 -7.54 8.88
C ASN A 69 -19.06 -7.40 7.94
N PHE A 70 -18.01 -6.72 8.41
CA PHE A 70 -16.81 -6.45 7.61
C PHE A 70 -16.14 -7.74 7.11
N THR A 71 -16.09 -8.79 7.93
CA THR A 71 -15.48 -10.06 7.53
C THR A 71 -16.20 -10.66 6.34
N GLU A 72 -17.52 -10.69 6.36
CA GLU A 72 -18.33 -11.19 5.25
C GLU A 72 -18.18 -10.32 3.99
N LEU A 73 -18.20 -8.98 4.17
CA LEU A 73 -17.96 -8.03 3.08
C LEU A 73 -16.59 -8.20 2.43
N ARG A 74 -15.56 -8.49 3.22
CA ARG A 74 -14.19 -8.73 2.74
C ARG A 74 -14.07 -10.08 2.04
N ASP A 75 -14.62 -11.12 2.63
CA ASP A 75 -14.41 -12.49 2.18
C ASP A 75 -15.17 -12.78 0.87
N ALA A 76 -16.32 -12.17 0.65
CA ALA A 76 -17.10 -12.36 -0.57
C ALA A 76 -16.33 -11.94 -1.85
N PRO A 77 -15.77 -10.73 -1.99
CA PRO A 77 -14.94 -10.39 -3.14
C PRO A 77 -13.63 -11.16 -3.20
N ASN A 78 -13.05 -11.56 -2.06
CA ASN A 78 -11.81 -12.33 -2.00
C ASN A 78 -11.95 -13.76 -2.57
N THR A 79 -13.15 -14.21 -2.88
CA THR A 79 -13.37 -15.45 -3.67
C THR A 79 -12.88 -15.31 -5.12
N ARG A 80 -12.67 -14.07 -5.61
CA ARG A 80 -12.14 -13.82 -6.95
C ARG A 80 -10.62 -13.88 -6.93
N TRP A 81 -10.03 -14.56 -7.90
CA TRP A 81 -8.57 -14.75 -7.99
C TRP A 81 -7.75 -13.44 -8.06
N ASN A 82 -8.34 -12.37 -8.53
CA ASN A 82 -7.71 -11.06 -8.74
C ASN A 82 -8.06 -10.02 -7.67
N VAL A 83 -8.79 -10.41 -6.62
CA VAL A 83 -9.18 -9.52 -5.52
C VAL A 83 -8.57 -10.04 -4.22
N ASN A 84 -7.91 -9.14 -3.49
CA ASN A 84 -7.34 -9.45 -2.19
C ASN A 84 -7.51 -8.25 -1.25
N ILE A 85 -8.66 -8.17 -0.61
CA ILE A 85 -8.95 -7.17 0.42
C ILE A 85 -8.33 -7.66 1.72
N LEU A 86 -7.45 -6.86 2.29
CA LEU A 86 -6.75 -7.18 3.52
C LEU A 86 -7.63 -6.97 4.75
N GLU A 87 -7.17 -7.47 5.87
CA GLU A 87 -7.78 -7.17 7.17
C GLU A 87 -7.14 -5.91 7.75
N PRO A 88 -7.92 -4.85 8.02
CA PRO A 88 -7.40 -3.68 8.72
C PRO A 88 -7.21 -4.04 10.19
N ARG A 89 -5.97 -4.01 10.63
CA ARG A 89 -5.64 -4.35 12.03
C ARG A 89 -5.70 -3.10 12.91
N GLU A 90 -4.55 -2.61 13.32
CA GLU A 90 -4.41 -1.42 14.19
C GLU A 90 -3.92 -0.19 13.43
N GLY A 91 -4.06 -0.21 12.10
CA GLY A 91 -3.49 0.78 11.19
C GLY A 91 -2.15 0.35 10.61
N ILE A 92 -1.61 1.15 9.69
CA ILE A 92 -0.36 0.86 8.99
C ILE A 92 0.82 1.13 9.91
N GLY A 93 1.34 0.09 10.53
CA GLY A 93 2.45 0.15 11.47
C GLY A 93 3.80 -0.24 10.86
N GLY A 94 4.80 -0.27 11.75
CA GLY A 94 6.17 -0.63 11.40
C GLY A 94 6.98 0.55 10.87
N HIS A 95 8.25 0.30 10.56
CA HIS A 95 9.17 1.34 10.09
C HIS A 95 9.20 1.46 8.56
N CYS A 96 9.30 0.33 7.87
CA CYS A 96 9.55 0.31 6.42
C CYS A 96 8.36 0.84 5.62
N LEU A 97 7.14 0.36 5.88
CA LEU A 97 5.97 0.70 5.09
C LEU A 97 5.68 2.22 5.06
N PRO A 98 5.55 2.91 6.22
CA PRO A 98 5.32 4.35 6.23
C PRO A 98 6.49 5.15 5.66
N LYS A 99 7.73 4.73 5.95
CA LYS A 99 8.94 5.42 5.48
C LYS A 99 9.06 5.35 3.96
N ASP A 100 9.02 4.16 3.39
CA ASP A 100 9.23 3.93 1.97
C ASP A 100 8.10 4.54 1.13
N THR A 101 6.86 4.50 1.62
CA THR A 101 5.73 5.18 0.97
C THR A 101 5.93 6.69 0.93
N LYS A 102 6.42 7.31 2.03
CA LYS A 102 6.74 8.73 2.06
C LYS A 102 7.90 9.07 1.12
N MET A 103 8.94 8.25 1.09
CA MET A 103 10.07 8.41 0.16
C MET A 103 9.58 8.34 -1.30
N PHE A 104 8.77 7.34 -1.63
CA PHE A 104 8.20 7.19 -2.96
C PHE A 104 7.31 8.39 -3.35
N LEU A 105 6.54 8.93 -2.40
CA LEU A 105 5.73 10.13 -2.61
C LEU A 105 6.58 11.39 -2.88
N GLN A 106 7.76 11.47 -2.27
CA GLN A 106 8.67 12.62 -2.40
C GLN A 106 9.58 12.53 -3.62
N SER A 107 9.84 11.33 -4.15
CA SER A 107 10.78 11.08 -5.25
C SER A 107 10.27 11.54 -6.63
N SER A 108 9.07 12.12 -6.69
CA SER A 108 8.53 12.64 -7.96
C SER A 108 9.33 13.84 -8.46
N SER A 109 10.17 13.61 -9.45
CA SER A 109 11.04 14.61 -10.08
C SER A 109 10.29 15.81 -10.73
N ASN A 110 9.00 15.66 -11.00
CA ASN A 110 8.17 16.65 -11.66
C ASN A 110 7.26 17.46 -10.70
N GLY A 111 7.52 17.43 -9.40
CA GLY A 111 6.70 18.13 -8.41
C GLY A 111 5.27 17.60 -8.28
N ARG A 112 4.90 16.57 -9.02
CA ARG A 112 3.57 15.95 -8.94
C ARG A 112 3.54 14.90 -7.83
N ARG A 113 2.95 15.25 -6.71
CA ARG A 113 2.67 14.28 -5.64
C ARG A 113 1.58 13.30 -6.09
N SER A 114 1.76 12.03 -5.78
CA SER A 114 0.74 11.00 -6.00
C SER A 114 -0.51 11.32 -5.17
N LYS A 115 -1.61 11.64 -5.83
CA LYS A 115 -2.90 11.89 -5.17
C LYS A 115 -3.39 10.66 -4.41
N ILE A 116 -3.21 9.48 -4.99
CA ILE A 116 -3.65 8.21 -4.42
C ILE A 116 -2.90 7.92 -3.12
N LEU A 117 -1.57 8.03 -3.12
CA LEU A 117 -0.78 7.80 -1.90
C LEU A 117 -1.04 8.86 -0.82
N THR A 118 -1.26 10.11 -1.23
CA THR A 118 -1.62 11.17 -0.29
C THR A 118 -2.95 10.88 0.38
N ALA A 119 -3.96 10.46 -0.39
CA ALA A 119 -5.25 10.04 0.14
C ALA A 119 -5.12 8.84 1.09
N ALA A 120 -4.35 7.82 0.71
CA ALA A 120 -4.12 6.64 1.53
C ALA A 120 -3.47 6.96 2.90
N ILE A 121 -2.52 7.91 2.92
CA ILE A 121 -1.91 8.37 4.18
C ILE A 121 -2.94 9.08 5.07
N GLY A 122 -3.83 9.88 4.46
CA GLY A 122 -4.95 10.48 5.18
C GLY A 122 -5.90 9.42 5.76
N THR A 123 -6.27 8.44 4.95
CA THR A 123 -7.15 7.33 5.36
C THR A 123 -6.60 6.57 6.57
N ASP A 124 -5.31 6.20 6.60
CA ASP A 124 -4.71 5.56 7.79
C ASP A 124 -4.78 6.45 9.04
N GLY A 125 -4.59 7.76 8.87
CA GLY A 125 -4.75 8.72 9.98
C GLY A 125 -6.18 8.76 10.54
N ASP A 126 -7.17 8.80 9.66
CA ASP A 126 -8.59 8.81 10.02
C ASP A 126 -8.99 7.48 10.67
N TYR A 127 -8.53 6.35 10.13
CA TYR A 127 -8.77 5.02 10.70
C TYR A 127 -8.23 4.89 12.12
N ARG A 128 -7.00 5.34 12.38
CA ARG A 128 -6.41 5.32 13.72
C ARG A 128 -7.21 6.17 14.71
N THR A 129 -7.67 7.33 14.26
CA THR A 129 -8.53 8.21 15.07
C THR A 129 -9.86 7.52 15.38
N PHE A 130 -10.45 6.86 14.39
CA PHE A 130 -11.68 6.08 14.55
C PHE A 130 -11.49 4.93 15.55
N ARG A 131 -10.43 4.14 15.42
CA ARG A 131 -10.11 3.04 16.33
C ARG A 131 -9.94 3.52 17.78
N THR A 132 -9.21 4.62 17.96
CA THR A 132 -8.99 5.20 19.29
C THR A 132 -10.31 5.64 19.96
N LYS A 133 -11.29 6.10 19.18
CA LYS A 133 -12.62 6.46 19.71
C LYS A 133 -13.43 5.23 20.08
N LEU A 134 -13.37 4.16 19.28
CA LEU A 134 -14.02 2.89 19.61
C LEU A 134 -13.48 2.30 20.91
N ASP A 135 -12.16 2.28 21.08
CA ASP A 135 -11.52 1.72 22.28
C ASP A 135 -11.84 2.52 23.56
N LYS A 136 -12.15 3.81 23.44
CA LYS A 136 -12.57 4.67 24.54
C LYS A 136 -14.07 4.61 24.84
N GLY A 137 -14.84 3.76 24.17
CA GLY A 137 -16.28 3.60 24.39
C GLY A 137 -17.12 4.83 24.00
N THR A 138 -16.58 5.70 23.16
CA THR A 138 -17.30 6.86 22.62
C THR A 138 -18.08 6.42 21.39
N SER A 139 -19.41 6.50 21.44
CA SER A 139 -20.30 6.17 20.32
C SER A 139 -19.86 6.83 19.01
N SER A 140 -20.05 6.08 17.93
CA SER A 140 -19.71 6.41 16.53
C SER A 140 -19.77 7.90 16.18
N PRO A 141 -18.69 8.47 15.66
CA PRO A 141 -18.68 9.84 15.16
C PRO A 141 -18.93 9.89 13.64
N PHE A 142 -20.00 9.26 13.16
CA PHE A 142 -20.41 9.50 11.78
C PHE A 142 -21.17 10.81 11.72
N ILE A 143 -20.47 11.84 11.30
CA ILE A 143 -21.04 13.09 10.79
C ILE A 143 -21.67 12.73 9.44
N GLU A 144 -22.98 12.88 9.35
CA GLU A 144 -23.69 12.99 8.08
C GLU A 144 -23.12 14.22 7.37
N ASP A 145 -22.26 14.00 6.37
CA ASP A 145 -21.93 15.04 5.41
C ASP A 145 -23.13 15.23 4.49
N ASP A 146 -23.97 16.17 4.88
CA ASP A 146 -25.23 16.59 4.20
C ASP A 146 -24.98 17.23 2.82
N ASN A 147 -23.78 17.03 2.23
CA ASN A 147 -23.38 17.72 1.00
C ASN A 147 -23.47 16.87 -0.28
N THR A 148 -23.95 15.62 -0.19
CA THR A 148 -24.08 14.76 -1.38
C THR A 148 -25.46 14.87 -2.04
N THR A 149 -26.44 15.50 -1.38
CA THR A 149 -27.83 15.58 -1.87
C THR A 149 -28.05 16.70 -2.89
N SER A 150 -27.10 17.61 -3.07
CA SER A 150 -27.30 18.75 -4.00
C SER A 150 -26.97 18.44 -5.47
N ILE A 151 -26.33 17.32 -5.78
CA ILE A 151 -25.91 16.99 -7.15
C ILE A 151 -26.99 16.22 -7.94
N LEU A 152 -27.89 15.52 -7.26
CA LEU A 152 -28.94 14.70 -7.91
C LEU A 152 -30.23 15.43 -8.24
N LYS A 153 -30.40 16.70 -7.88
CA LYS A 153 -31.62 17.48 -8.15
C LYS A 153 -31.55 18.38 -9.41
N ARG A 154 -30.50 18.25 -10.23
CA ARG A 154 -30.35 19.06 -11.46
C ARG A 154 -30.50 18.27 -12.77
N SER A 155 -31.10 17.10 -12.75
CA SER A 155 -31.40 16.33 -13.96
C SER A 155 -32.85 15.85 -13.92
N ASN A 156 -33.77 16.78 -14.06
CA ASN A 156 -35.13 16.58 -14.58
C ASN A 156 -35.58 17.88 -15.24
#